data_0a535059236dc5c56a62352c2388a6bd
#
_entry.id   0a535059236dc5c56a62352c2388a6bd
#
_cell.length_a   1.000
_cell.length_b   1.000
_cell.length_c   1.000
_cell.angle_alpha   90.00
_cell.angle_beta   90.00
_cell.angle_gamma   90.00
#
_symmetry.space_group_name_H-M   'P 1'
#
loop_
_entity.id
_entity.type
_entity.pdbx_description
1 polymer ?
#
loop_
_entity_poly.entity_id
_entity_poly.type
_entity_poly.pdbx_seq_one_letter_code
_entity_poly.pdbx_strand_id
1 'polypeptide(L)'
;MAIFVSYFAFFTLCLVTPARSQDDRPSLAVLDFQSSGEVSSGESSTLTNRFRGLLVNTRAFTVLEREEMSEILKEQDFVLTDACNTQECVVEVGQLLGAQRIVAVHIGKIGQTYTIDVRMIDVTSGKILTTQAADYKGTPDGLLQVMQGIAEALAGSARAGASRGKFWYIAAGAAVIGGGSLIFLKGSSSGTKRTVGSPPPFPN
;
A
#
# COMPACT_ATOMS: atom_id res chain seq x y z
N MET A 1 52.69 18.66 -22.87
CA MET A 1 51.53 17.99 -23.47
C MET A 1 51.14 16.66 -22.77
N ALA A 2 52.08 15.91 -22.21
CA ALA A 2 51.85 14.65 -21.51
C ALA A 2 51.12 14.77 -20.14
N ILE A 3 51.29 15.88 -19.42
CA ILE A 3 50.73 16.14 -18.09
C ILE A 3 49.22 16.41 -18.15
N PHE A 4 48.71 17.03 -19.22
CA PHE A 4 47.30 17.34 -19.41
C PHE A 4 46.46 16.07 -19.70
N VAL A 5 47.04 15.07 -20.38
CA VAL A 5 46.33 13.80 -20.70
C VAL A 5 46.18 12.96 -19.42
N SER A 6 47.13 13.01 -18.49
CA SER A 6 47.07 12.26 -17.22
C SER A 6 45.99 12.80 -16.26
N TYR A 7 45.77 14.10 -16.22
CA TYR A 7 44.70 14.71 -15.39
C TYR A 7 43.32 14.46 -15.96
N PHE A 8 43.19 14.41 -17.29
CA PHE A 8 41.88 14.10 -17.92
C PHE A 8 41.47 12.65 -17.72
N ALA A 9 42.39 11.70 -17.72
CA ALA A 9 42.11 10.28 -17.44
C ALA A 9 41.74 10.06 -15.97
N PHE A 10 42.29 10.80 -15.03
CA PHE A 10 41.97 10.68 -13.61
C PHE A 10 40.60 11.29 -13.25
N PHE A 11 40.17 12.33 -13.96
CA PHE A 11 38.88 12.99 -13.75
C PHE A 11 37.69 12.15 -14.28
N THR A 12 37.92 11.32 -15.31
CA THR A 12 36.86 10.47 -15.89
C THR A 12 36.57 9.21 -15.04
N LEU A 13 37.51 8.79 -14.18
CA LEU A 13 37.36 7.59 -13.36
C LEU A 13 36.52 7.83 -12.08
N CYS A 14 36.26 9.07 -11.69
CA CYS A 14 35.57 9.42 -10.43
C CYS A 14 34.05 9.52 -10.57
N LEU A 15 33.46 9.30 -11.76
CA LEU A 15 32.01 9.48 -12.01
C LEU A 15 31.21 8.19 -12.08
N VAL A 16 31.81 7.02 -11.78
CA VAL A 16 31.07 5.78 -11.62
C VAL A 16 30.58 5.69 -10.18
N THR A 17 29.60 6.53 -9.83
CA THR A 17 28.78 6.30 -8.64
C THR A 17 27.93 5.06 -8.91
N PRO A 18 28.03 4.00 -8.08
CA PRO A 18 27.11 2.88 -8.21
C PRO A 18 25.68 3.42 -8.03
N ALA A 19 24.87 3.31 -9.06
CA ALA A 19 23.43 3.58 -8.96
C ALA A 19 22.88 2.64 -7.89
N ARG A 20 22.67 3.18 -6.68
CA ARG A 20 22.00 2.46 -5.60
C ARG A 20 20.61 2.21 -6.12
N SER A 21 20.30 0.95 -6.39
CA SER A 21 18.96 0.52 -6.75
C SER A 21 18.06 0.87 -5.56
N GLN A 22 17.41 2.01 -5.63
CA GLN A 22 16.44 2.44 -4.63
C GLN A 22 15.25 1.49 -4.78
N ASP A 23 14.94 0.76 -3.73
CA ASP A 23 13.75 -0.09 -3.68
C ASP A 23 12.52 0.82 -3.80
N ASP A 24 11.89 0.82 -4.97
CA ASP A 24 10.80 1.72 -5.35
C ASP A 24 9.46 1.28 -4.71
N ARG A 25 9.50 0.22 -3.87
CA ARG A 25 8.33 -0.27 -3.16
C ARG A 25 8.03 0.61 -1.95
N PRO A 26 6.76 1.01 -1.76
CA PRO A 26 6.42 1.81 -0.59
C PRO A 26 6.63 1.02 0.71
N SER A 27 7.19 1.68 1.73
CA SER A 27 7.28 1.14 3.07
C SER A 27 5.90 1.03 3.71
N LEU A 28 5.63 -0.12 4.35
CA LEU A 28 4.33 -0.46 4.92
C LEU A 28 4.47 -0.90 6.38
N ALA A 29 3.82 -0.20 7.28
CA ALA A 29 3.60 -0.64 8.65
C ALA A 29 2.26 -1.39 8.74
N VAL A 30 2.25 -2.53 9.43
CA VAL A 30 1.03 -3.30 9.72
C VAL A 30 0.83 -3.31 11.22
N LEU A 31 -0.20 -2.61 11.70
CA LEU A 31 -0.56 -2.60 13.12
C LEU A 31 -1.07 -3.97 13.56
N ASP A 32 -0.97 -4.24 14.84
CA ASP A 32 -1.61 -5.42 15.42
C ASP A 32 -3.12 -5.32 15.25
N PHE A 33 -3.75 -6.44 14.88
CA PHE A 33 -5.18 -6.49 14.63
C PHE A 33 -5.96 -6.17 15.89
N GLN A 34 -6.86 -5.23 15.77
CA GLN A 34 -7.84 -4.98 16.81
C GLN A 34 -8.93 -6.03 16.73
N SER A 35 -9.23 -6.64 17.86
CA SER A 35 -10.25 -7.68 17.94
C SER A 35 -11.44 -7.26 18.81
N SER A 36 -12.62 -7.71 18.46
CA SER A 36 -13.84 -7.52 19.23
C SER A 36 -14.70 -8.80 19.27
N GLY A 37 -15.55 -8.88 20.28
CA GLY A 37 -16.41 -10.03 20.49
C GLY A 37 -15.64 -11.26 21.01
N GLU A 38 -15.90 -12.43 20.41
CA GLU A 38 -15.30 -13.70 20.83
C GLU A 38 -13.94 -14.00 20.16
N VAL A 39 -13.31 -13.04 19.52
CA VAL A 39 -11.96 -13.21 18.93
C VAL A 39 -10.92 -12.97 20.01
N SER A 40 -10.14 -14.00 20.33
CA SER A 40 -9.10 -13.89 21.36
C SER A 40 -7.90 -13.07 20.88
N SER A 41 -7.17 -12.47 21.81
CA SER A 41 -5.92 -11.75 21.51
C SER A 41 -4.85 -12.66 20.88
N GLY A 42 -4.81 -13.94 21.25
CA GLY A 42 -3.91 -14.92 20.65
C GLY A 42 -4.23 -15.21 19.17
N GLU A 43 -5.51 -15.37 18.84
CA GLU A 43 -5.95 -15.53 17.45
C GLU A 43 -5.63 -14.27 16.64
N SER A 44 -5.96 -13.10 17.16
CA SER A 44 -5.67 -11.81 16.54
C SER A 44 -4.18 -11.63 16.24
N SER A 45 -3.31 -11.93 17.21
CA SER A 45 -1.85 -11.87 17.05
C SER A 45 -1.34 -12.86 15.99
N THR A 46 -1.86 -14.09 16.00
CA THR A 46 -1.51 -15.11 15.01
C THR A 46 -1.90 -14.68 13.60
N LEU A 47 -3.11 -14.15 13.43
CA LEU A 47 -3.59 -13.63 12.14
C LEU A 47 -2.78 -12.41 11.68
N THR A 48 -2.41 -11.51 12.59
CA THR A 48 -1.55 -10.36 12.28
C THR A 48 -0.20 -10.81 11.71
N ASN A 49 0.47 -11.75 12.38
CA ASN A 49 1.77 -12.25 11.93
C ASN A 49 1.65 -12.96 10.58
N ARG A 50 0.59 -13.76 10.39
CA ARG A 50 0.32 -14.41 9.10
C ARG A 50 0.11 -13.39 7.99
N PHE A 51 -0.67 -12.36 8.26
CA PHE A 51 -1.00 -11.32 7.29
C PHE A 51 0.23 -10.51 6.87
N ARG A 52 1.13 -10.17 7.82
CA ARG A 52 2.43 -9.55 7.50
C ARG A 52 3.21 -10.40 6.51
N GLY A 53 3.35 -11.70 6.79
CA GLY A 53 4.03 -12.63 5.89
C GLY A 53 3.40 -12.72 4.49
N LEU A 54 2.06 -12.69 4.41
CA LEU A 54 1.35 -12.66 3.13
C LEU A 54 1.66 -11.38 2.35
N LEU A 55 1.67 -10.22 3.00
CA LEU A 55 2.02 -8.94 2.36
C LEU A 55 3.47 -8.91 1.86
N VAL A 56 4.42 -9.43 2.63
CA VAL A 56 5.83 -9.62 2.19
C VAL A 56 5.89 -10.45 0.92
N ASN A 57 5.16 -11.57 0.87
CA ASN A 57 5.13 -12.48 -0.28
C ASN A 57 4.55 -11.85 -1.53
N THR A 58 3.70 -10.83 -1.42
CA THR A 58 3.18 -10.09 -2.58
C THR A 58 4.26 -9.30 -3.32
N ARG A 59 5.37 -8.95 -2.66
CA ARG A 59 6.44 -8.08 -3.16
C ARG A 59 5.96 -6.70 -3.64
N ALA A 60 4.80 -6.26 -3.17
CA ALA A 60 4.25 -4.95 -3.50
C ALA A 60 4.72 -3.86 -2.54
N PHE A 61 5.21 -4.27 -1.38
CA PHE A 61 5.60 -3.39 -0.26
C PHE A 61 6.93 -3.83 0.33
N THR A 62 7.61 -2.88 0.96
CA THR A 62 8.66 -3.15 1.93
C THR A 62 8.00 -3.09 3.31
N VAL A 63 7.70 -4.26 3.89
CA VAL A 63 6.97 -4.36 5.16
C VAL A 63 7.94 -4.18 6.32
N LEU A 64 7.60 -3.31 7.28
CA LEU A 64 8.38 -3.09 8.49
C LEU A 64 8.22 -4.31 9.44
N GLU A 65 9.33 -4.71 10.04
CA GLU A 65 9.34 -5.79 11.03
C GLU A 65 8.69 -5.35 12.35
N ARG A 66 8.04 -6.30 13.04
CA ARG A 66 7.29 -6.00 14.27
C ARG A 66 8.19 -5.50 15.40
N GLU A 67 9.32 -6.17 15.55
CA GLU A 67 10.30 -5.88 16.58
C GLU A 67 10.88 -4.48 16.41
N GLU A 68 11.23 -4.12 15.17
CA GLU A 68 11.71 -2.78 14.80
C GLU A 68 10.64 -1.71 15.09
N MET A 69 9.39 -1.95 14.71
CA MET A 69 8.29 -1.05 15.02
C MET A 69 8.13 -0.83 16.53
N SER A 70 8.21 -1.91 17.32
CA SER A 70 8.08 -1.85 18.78
C SER A 70 9.22 -1.08 19.44
N GLU A 71 10.43 -1.23 18.92
CA GLU A 71 11.62 -0.53 19.41
C GLU A 71 11.52 0.97 19.15
N ILE A 72 11.20 1.36 17.91
CA ILE A 72 11.01 2.77 17.51
C ILE A 72 9.94 3.44 18.38
N LEU A 73 8.77 2.81 18.54
CA LEU A 73 7.68 3.38 19.33
C LEU A 73 8.06 3.50 20.81
N LYS A 74 8.81 2.55 21.35
CA LYS A 74 9.31 2.60 22.72
C LYS A 74 10.31 3.74 22.92
N GLU A 75 11.21 3.97 21.97
CA GLU A 75 12.16 5.09 22.01
C GLU A 75 11.48 6.45 21.97
N GLN A 76 10.29 6.51 21.37
CA GLN A 76 9.47 7.73 21.29
C GLN A 76 8.49 7.86 22.47
N ASP A 77 8.62 7.01 23.51
CA ASP A 77 7.69 6.94 24.64
C ASP A 77 6.21 6.76 24.21
N PHE A 78 5.99 6.19 23.01
CA PHE A 78 4.66 5.99 22.47
C PHE A 78 4.13 4.60 22.86
N VAL A 79 3.00 4.58 23.56
CA VAL A 79 2.31 3.34 23.94
C VAL A 79 1.14 3.09 23.01
N LEU A 80 1.24 2.06 22.19
CA LEU A 80 0.10 1.57 21.42
C LEU A 80 -0.93 0.99 22.39
N THR A 81 -2.01 1.73 22.62
CA THR A 81 -3.16 1.25 23.39
C THR A 81 -4.25 0.76 22.44
N ASP A 82 -5.20 -0.05 22.95
CA ASP A 82 -6.40 -0.45 22.21
C ASP A 82 -7.25 0.75 21.74
N ALA A 83 -7.01 1.94 22.30
CA ALA A 83 -7.65 3.19 21.91
C ALA A 83 -7.08 3.78 20.61
N CYS A 84 -5.95 3.28 20.08
CA CYS A 84 -5.37 3.73 18.81
C CYS A 84 -6.12 3.16 17.60
N ASN A 85 -7.43 3.42 17.52
CA ASN A 85 -8.32 3.00 16.45
C ASN A 85 -8.79 4.18 15.57
N THR A 86 -8.50 5.41 15.98
CA THR A 86 -8.81 6.60 15.17
C THR A 86 -7.80 6.77 14.04
N GLN A 87 -8.23 7.44 12.97
CA GLN A 87 -7.36 7.68 11.83
C GLN A 87 -6.16 8.55 12.19
N GLU A 88 -6.36 9.52 13.07
CA GLU A 88 -5.32 10.44 13.54
C GLU A 88 -4.21 9.67 14.26
N CYS A 89 -4.58 8.80 15.20
CA CYS A 89 -3.61 7.98 15.94
C CYS A 89 -2.84 7.03 14.99
N VAL A 90 -3.53 6.39 14.05
CA VAL A 90 -2.90 5.50 13.06
C VAL A 90 -1.90 6.26 12.19
N VAL A 91 -2.21 7.49 11.77
CA VAL A 91 -1.31 8.35 11.00
C VAL A 91 -0.11 8.77 11.84
N GLU A 92 -0.30 9.15 13.10
CA GLU A 92 0.79 9.51 14.02
C GLU A 92 1.77 8.37 14.21
N VAL A 93 1.27 7.16 14.46
CA VAL A 93 2.10 5.94 14.51
C VAL A 93 2.88 5.74 13.21
N GLY A 94 2.23 5.89 12.07
CA GLY A 94 2.89 5.78 10.77
C GLY A 94 4.03 6.78 10.59
N GLN A 95 3.85 8.02 11.06
CA GLN A 95 4.88 9.08 11.02
C GLN A 95 6.06 8.74 11.92
N LEU A 96 5.81 8.29 13.14
CA LEU A 96 6.85 7.86 14.08
C LEU A 96 7.69 6.71 13.51
N LEU A 97 7.04 5.77 12.83
CA LEU A 97 7.70 4.63 12.18
C LEU A 97 8.40 4.98 10.86
N GLY A 98 8.26 6.19 10.34
CA GLY A 98 8.79 6.56 9.02
C GLY A 98 8.18 5.77 7.87
N ALA A 99 6.99 5.19 8.07
CA ALA A 99 6.29 4.42 7.06
C ALA A 99 5.59 5.35 6.05
N GLN A 100 5.56 4.96 4.77
CA GLN A 100 4.79 5.68 3.76
C GLN A 100 3.31 5.29 3.81
N ARG A 101 3.03 4.05 4.17
CA ARG A 101 1.67 3.51 4.29
C ARG A 101 1.52 2.74 5.60
N ILE A 102 0.31 2.72 6.11
CA ILE A 102 -0.03 1.96 7.29
C ILE A 102 -1.34 1.20 7.07
N VAL A 103 -1.36 -0.03 7.54
CA VAL A 103 -2.56 -0.88 7.51
C VAL A 103 -3.06 -1.08 8.92
N ALA A 104 -4.33 -0.75 9.11
CA ALA A 104 -5.09 -1.04 10.31
C ALA A 104 -6.18 -2.07 9.99
N VAL A 105 -6.31 -3.08 10.84
CA VAL A 105 -7.26 -4.18 10.68
C VAL A 105 -8.08 -4.33 11.94
N HIS A 106 -9.38 -4.40 11.75
CA HIS A 106 -10.33 -4.78 12.80
C HIS A 106 -10.95 -6.13 12.45
N ILE A 107 -10.96 -7.05 13.40
CA ILE A 107 -11.61 -8.34 13.28
C ILE A 107 -12.66 -8.52 14.39
N GLY A 108 -13.88 -8.80 14.00
CA GLY A 108 -14.98 -9.04 14.92
C GLY A 108 -15.60 -10.40 14.68
N LYS A 109 -16.44 -10.84 15.63
CA LYS A 109 -17.26 -12.04 15.48
C LYS A 109 -18.68 -11.75 15.95
N ILE A 110 -19.64 -12.01 15.08
CA ILE A 110 -21.07 -11.89 15.35
C ILE A 110 -21.73 -13.25 15.11
N GLY A 111 -22.07 -13.95 16.19
CA GLY A 111 -22.55 -15.32 16.12
C GLY A 111 -21.49 -16.25 15.51
N GLN A 112 -21.76 -16.82 14.32
CA GLN A 112 -20.82 -17.70 13.61
C GLN A 112 -20.08 -16.98 12.46
N THR A 113 -20.26 -15.67 12.32
CA THR A 113 -19.67 -14.90 11.23
C THR A 113 -18.54 -14.02 11.75
N TYR A 114 -17.38 -14.14 11.16
CA TYR A 114 -16.26 -13.23 11.37
C TYR A 114 -16.39 -12.06 10.39
N THR A 115 -16.19 -10.85 10.89
CA THR A 115 -16.12 -9.62 10.09
C THR A 115 -14.70 -9.09 10.10
N ILE A 116 -14.18 -8.75 8.95
CA ILE A 116 -12.80 -8.27 8.79
C ILE A 116 -12.85 -6.98 8.01
N ASP A 117 -12.41 -5.89 8.65
CA ASP A 117 -12.31 -4.58 8.06
C ASP A 117 -10.84 -4.14 7.99
N VAL A 118 -10.35 -3.88 6.79
CA VAL A 118 -8.98 -3.49 6.53
C VAL A 118 -8.96 -2.11 5.88
N ARG A 119 -8.14 -1.22 6.41
CA ARG A 119 -7.90 0.12 5.87
C ARG A 119 -6.41 0.30 5.61
N MET A 120 -6.04 0.70 4.41
CA MET A 120 -4.70 1.15 4.08
C MET A 120 -4.71 2.67 3.93
N ILE A 121 -3.87 3.34 4.68
CA ILE A 121 -3.82 4.79 4.82
C ILE A 121 -2.47 5.28 4.33
N ASP A 122 -2.46 6.36 3.57
CA ASP A 122 -1.26 7.13 3.23
C ASP A 122 -0.87 8.00 4.42
N VAL A 123 0.32 7.80 4.95
CA VAL A 123 0.78 8.46 6.19
C VAL A 123 1.00 9.96 5.97
N THR A 124 1.43 10.37 4.79
CA THR A 124 1.73 11.77 4.48
C THR A 124 0.47 12.62 4.39
N SER A 125 -0.56 12.10 3.72
CA SER A 125 -1.82 12.84 3.50
C SER A 125 -2.92 12.50 4.50
N GLY A 126 -2.76 11.44 5.29
CA GLY A 126 -3.80 10.88 6.16
C GLY A 126 -4.99 10.28 5.41
N LYS A 127 -4.92 10.11 4.09
CA LYS A 127 -6.04 9.62 3.29
C LYS A 127 -6.10 8.10 3.26
N ILE A 128 -7.29 7.57 3.34
CA ILE A 128 -7.53 6.14 3.09
C ILE A 128 -7.33 5.89 1.60
N LEU A 129 -6.34 5.07 1.25
CA LEU A 129 -6.04 4.68 -0.13
C LEU A 129 -6.97 3.58 -0.61
N THR A 130 -7.27 2.62 0.26
CA THR A 130 -8.19 1.52 -0.04
C THR A 130 -8.74 0.93 1.24
N THR A 131 -9.92 0.37 1.13
CA THR A 131 -10.56 -0.44 2.16
C THR A 131 -10.89 -1.80 1.60
N GLN A 132 -10.82 -2.83 2.43
CA GLN A 132 -11.28 -4.17 2.13
C GLN A 132 -12.14 -4.64 3.30
N ALA A 133 -13.32 -5.15 3.01
CA ALA A 133 -14.20 -5.75 3.98
C ALA A 133 -14.51 -7.18 3.54
N ALA A 134 -14.52 -8.10 4.48
CA ALA A 134 -14.88 -9.49 4.22
C ALA A 134 -15.68 -10.07 5.40
N ASP A 135 -16.71 -10.79 5.07
CA ASP A 135 -17.47 -11.59 6.03
C ASP A 135 -17.17 -13.08 5.78
N TYR A 136 -16.83 -13.79 6.84
CA TYR A 136 -16.52 -15.20 6.76
C TYR A 136 -17.32 -16.00 7.79
N LYS A 137 -18.05 -17.00 7.33
CA LYS A 137 -18.80 -17.93 8.19
C LYS A 137 -18.12 -19.29 8.19
N GLY A 138 -17.61 -19.70 9.34
CA GLY A 138 -16.94 -20.99 9.48
C GLY A 138 -15.99 -21.03 10.68
N THR A 139 -15.04 -21.96 10.62
CA THR A 139 -14.01 -22.12 11.65
C THR A 139 -12.88 -21.11 11.48
N PRO A 140 -12.12 -20.76 12.54
CA PRO A 140 -11.00 -19.80 12.45
C PRO A 140 -9.97 -20.11 11.35
N ASP A 141 -9.78 -21.41 11.02
CA ASP A 141 -8.80 -21.83 10.00
C ASP A 141 -9.08 -21.24 8.61
N GLY A 142 -10.36 -21.05 8.27
CA GLY A 142 -10.74 -20.47 6.98
C GLY A 142 -10.39 -18.99 6.86
N LEU A 143 -10.15 -18.28 7.97
CA LEU A 143 -9.69 -16.90 7.96
C LEU A 143 -8.34 -16.75 7.25
N LEU A 144 -7.51 -17.81 7.25
CA LEU A 144 -6.22 -17.80 6.57
C LEU A 144 -6.34 -17.56 5.06
N GLN A 145 -7.38 -18.14 4.44
CA GLN A 145 -7.65 -17.93 3.01
C GLN A 145 -8.21 -16.53 2.74
N VAL A 146 -9.08 -16.04 3.62
CA VAL A 146 -9.62 -14.68 3.54
C VAL A 146 -8.48 -13.65 3.62
N MET A 147 -7.55 -13.81 4.56
CA MET A 147 -6.37 -12.96 4.72
C MET A 147 -5.49 -12.95 3.47
N GLN A 148 -5.32 -14.09 2.80
CA GLN A 148 -4.58 -14.15 1.55
C GLN A 148 -5.25 -13.31 0.45
N GLY A 149 -6.56 -13.47 0.25
CA GLY A 149 -7.30 -12.68 -0.72
C GLY A 149 -7.21 -11.17 -0.47
N ILE A 150 -7.30 -10.76 0.79
CA ILE A 150 -7.15 -9.36 1.19
C ILE A 150 -5.73 -8.84 0.90
N ALA A 151 -4.69 -9.60 1.24
CA ALA A 151 -3.31 -9.21 0.98
C ALA A 151 -3.04 -9.00 -0.53
N GLU A 152 -3.58 -9.88 -1.37
CA GLU A 152 -3.49 -9.78 -2.83
C GLU A 152 -4.24 -8.56 -3.38
N ALA A 153 -5.43 -8.26 -2.84
CA ALA A 153 -6.21 -7.08 -3.20
C ALA A 153 -5.48 -5.76 -2.84
N LEU A 154 -4.88 -5.70 -1.65
CA LEU A 154 -4.06 -4.55 -1.24
C LEU A 154 -2.84 -4.38 -2.15
N ALA A 155 -2.16 -5.47 -2.51
CA ALA A 155 -1.02 -5.45 -3.42
C ALA A 155 -1.42 -4.99 -4.82
N GLY A 156 -2.58 -5.40 -5.31
CA GLY A 156 -3.15 -4.97 -6.59
C GLY A 156 -3.39 -3.46 -6.63
N SER A 157 -3.97 -2.89 -5.57
CA SER A 157 -4.22 -1.45 -5.46
C SER A 157 -2.92 -0.63 -5.41
N ALA A 158 -1.89 -1.15 -4.76
CA ALA A 158 -0.58 -0.49 -4.69
C ALA A 158 0.10 -0.39 -6.06
N ARG A 159 0.05 -1.46 -6.85
CA ARG A 159 0.61 -1.50 -8.21
C ARG A 159 -0.15 -0.59 -9.18
N ALA A 160 -1.47 -0.53 -9.07
CA ALA A 160 -2.30 0.34 -9.89
C ALA A 160 -2.01 1.84 -9.65
N GLY A 161 -1.70 2.22 -8.39
CA GLY A 161 -1.29 3.57 -8.04
C GLY A 161 0.08 3.95 -8.61
N ALA A 162 1.03 3.03 -8.58
CA ALA A 162 2.40 3.25 -9.09
C ALA A 162 2.44 3.42 -10.63
N SER A 163 1.56 2.73 -11.37
CA SER A 163 1.54 2.82 -12.83
C SER A 163 0.99 4.14 -13.35
N ARG A 164 0.10 4.82 -12.62
CA ARG A 164 -0.46 6.13 -13.00
C ARG A 164 0.57 7.26 -12.99
N GLY A 165 1.56 7.21 -12.13
CA GLY A 165 2.63 8.22 -12.07
C GLY A 165 3.63 8.12 -13.23
N LYS A 166 3.92 6.93 -13.71
CA LYS A 166 4.95 6.68 -14.73
C LYS A 166 4.50 7.03 -16.16
N PHE A 167 3.20 6.97 -16.44
CA PHE A 167 2.65 7.26 -17.79
C PHE A 167 2.67 8.75 -18.15
N TRP A 168 2.64 9.63 -17.18
CA TRP A 168 2.67 11.08 -17.42
C TRP A 168 4.01 11.57 -17.96
N TYR A 169 5.13 11.02 -17.51
CA TYR A 169 6.47 11.45 -17.93
C TYR A 169 6.84 11.00 -19.35
N ILE A 170 6.28 9.91 -19.84
CA ILE A 170 6.53 9.44 -21.20
C ILE A 170 5.80 10.31 -22.24
N ALA A 171 4.61 10.82 -21.90
CA ALA A 171 3.86 11.71 -22.77
C ALA A 171 4.47 13.12 -22.88
N ALA A 172 5.19 13.59 -21.87
CA ALA A 172 5.85 14.90 -21.89
C ALA A 172 7.22 14.90 -22.61
N GLY A 173 7.87 13.74 -22.71
CA GLY A 173 9.20 13.60 -23.35
C GLY A 173 9.17 13.45 -24.87
N ALA A 174 8.02 13.13 -25.49
CA ALA A 174 7.92 12.86 -26.93
C ALA A 174 7.66 14.10 -27.81
N ALA A 175 7.55 15.30 -27.24
CA ALA A 175 7.15 16.50 -27.95
C ALA A 175 8.30 17.37 -28.52
N VAL A 176 9.56 16.95 -28.42
CA VAL A 176 10.70 17.84 -28.76
C VAL A 176 11.53 17.38 -29.97
N ILE A 177 11.28 16.23 -30.59
CA ILE A 177 12.05 15.82 -31.78
C ILE A 177 11.10 15.49 -32.94
N GLY A 178 10.99 16.42 -33.90
CA GLY A 178 10.53 16.14 -35.25
C GLY A 178 9.41 17.03 -35.75
N GLY A 179 9.77 18.16 -36.35
CA GLY A 179 8.90 18.88 -37.27
C GLY A 179 8.63 18.01 -38.51
N GLY A 180 7.36 17.80 -38.83
CA GLY A 180 6.98 17.19 -40.09
C GLY A 180 5.67 16.41 -40.04
N SER A 181 4.66 17.01 -40.68
CA SER A 181 3.44 16.38 -41.20
C SER A 181 2.33 15.97 -40.22
N LEU A 182 1.38 16.89 -40.11
CA LEU A 182 0.05 16.67 -39.55
C LEU A 182 -0.77 15.71 -40.45
N ILE A 183 -0.93 14.47 -40.02
CA ILE A 183 -2.03 13.62 -40.51
C ILE A 183 -3.09 13.56 -39.43
N PHE A 184 -4.17 14.24 -39.67
CA PHE A 184 -5.38 14.29 -38.86
C PHE A 184 -6.13 12.96 -39.00
N LEU A 185 -5.94 12.00 -38.08
CA LEU A 185 -6.82 10.85 -37.97
C LEU A 185 -7.99 11.19 -37.04
N LYS A 186 -9.11 11.49 -37.64
CA LYS A 186 -10.41 11.69 -37.00
C LYS A 186 -10.93 10.36 -36.44
N GLY A 187 -10.61 10.10 -35.16
CA GLY A 187 -11.13 8.95 -34.40
C GLY A 187 -12.54 9.26 -33.89
N SER A 188 -13.53 8.62 -34.50
CA SER A 188 -14.93 8.61 -34.05
C SER A 188 -15.04 7.84 -32.74
N SER A 189 -15.26 8.50 -31.59
CA SER A 189 -15.59 7.84 -30.33
C SER A 189 -17.11 7.71 -30.22
N SER A 190 -17.63 6.52 -30.47
CA SER A 190 -19.01 6.15 -30.12
C SER A 190 -19.06 5.87 -28.58
N GLY A 191 -19.46 6.90 -27.84
CA GLY A 191 -19.72 6.76 -26.39
C GLY A 191 -21.04 6.02 -26.16
N THR A 192 -20.95 4.76 -25.76
CA THR A 192 -22.09 4.02 -25.22
C THR A 192 -22.42 4.54 -23.83
N LYS A 193 -23.46 5.35 -23.72
CA LYS A 193 -24.07 5.73 -22.44
C LYS A 193 -24.72 4.50 -21.82
N ARG A 194 -24.11 3.94 -20.77
CA ARG A 194 -24.79 3.00 -19.87
C ARG A 194 -25.77 3.78 -19.02
N THR A 195 -27.04 3.59 -19.28
CA THR A 195 -28.14 4.03 -18.40
C THR A 195 -28.11 3.19 -17.14
N VAL A 196 -27.77 3.81 -16.00
CA VAL A 196 -27.89 3.18 -14.68
C VAL A 196 -29.38 3.14 -14.36
N GLY A 197 -29.96 1.96 -14.28
CA GLY A 197 -31.33 1.76 -13.85
C GLY A 197 -31.53 2.23 -12.41
N SER A 198 -32.66 2.88 -12.15
CA SER A 198 -33.07 3.29 -10.80
C SER A 198 -33.17 2.10 -9.85
N PRO A 199 -32.74 2.24 -8.56
CA PRO A 199 -32.86 1.17 -7.59
C PRO A 199 -34.33 0.82 -7.31
N PRO A 200 -34.63 -0.46 -6.95
CA PRO A 200 -36.00 -0.87 -6.63
C PRO A 200 -36.50 -0.16 -5.36
N PRO A 201 -37.82 0.08 -5.22
CA PRO A 201 -38.38 0.68 -4.02
C PRO A 201 -38.28 -0.28 -2.82
N PHE A 202 -38.01 0.29 -1.64
CA PHE A 202 -37.96 -0.44 -0.39
C PHE A 202 -39.33 -1.05 -0.07
N PRO A 203 -39.42 -2.31 0.44
CA PRO A 203 -40.67 -2.88 0.93
C PRO A 203 -41.12 -2.16 2.21
N ASN A 204 -42.40 -1.82 2.29
CA ASN A 204 -43.07 -1.29 3.50
C ASN A 204 -43.15 -2.34 4.61
#